data_06e04ed403078600e20728ae009773b7
#
_entry.id   06e04ed403078600e20728ae009773b7
#
_cell.length_a   1.000
_cell.length_b   1.000
_cell.length_c   1.000
_cell.angle_alpha   90.00
_cell.angle_beta   90.00
_cell.angle_gamma   90.00
#
_symmetry.space_group_name_H-M   'P 1'
#
loop_
_entity.id
_entity.type
_entity.pdbx_description
1 polymer ?
#
loop_
_entity_poly.entity_id
_entity_poly.type
_entity_poly.pdbx_seq_one_letter_code
_entity_poly.pdbx_strand_id
1 'polypeptide(L)'
;MVLEVALIDVLPGHEDAFAAAYAAAHPVIAGTPGCRSVRMTRGVESPSRFVLLVEWDSVEAHDRNFRASDRFVRWRELISPHFAKPPLVEHFTDVPSGHSG
;
A
#
# COMPACT_ATOMS: atom_id res chain seq x y z
N MET A 1 7.79 14.40 3.77
CA MET A 1 6.80 13.38 3.36
C MET A 1 7.41 12.43 2.35
N VAL A 2 7.08 11.16 2.45
CA VAL A 2 7.49 10.14 1.48
C VAL A 2 6.27 9.42 0.94
N LEU A 3 6.39 8.90 -0.28
CA LEU A 3 5.37 8.07 -0.91
C LEU A 3 5.81 6.62 -0.88
N GLU A 4 5.04 5.77 -0.23
CA GLU A 4 5.21 4.32 -0.35
C GLU A 4 4.51 3.85 -1.62
N VAL A 5 5.21 3.06 -2.42
CA VAL A 5 4.63 2.38 -3.58
C VAL A 5 4.82 0.88 -3.37
N ALA A 6 3.72 0.15 -3.28
CA ALA A 6 3.75 -1.30 -3.16
C ALA A 6 3.17 -1.93 -4.44
N LEU A 7 3.99 -2.67 -5.15
CA LEU A 7 3.57 -3.42 -6.33
C LEU A 7 3.10 -4.79 -5.89
N ILE A 8 1.82 -5.09 -6.11
CA ILE A 8 1.16 -6.30 -5.60
C ILE A 8 0.60 -7.10 -6.78
N ASP A 9 1.13 -8.30 -6.97
CA ASP A 9 0.54 -9.25 -7.92
C ASP A 9 -0.39 -10.18 -7.16
N VAL A 10 -1.65 -10.20 -7.58
CA VAL A 10 -2.73 -10.98 -6.96
C VAL A 10 -2.92 -12.28 -7.73
N LEU A 11 -3.26 -13.34 -7.02
CA LEU A 11 -3.58 -14.63 -7.65
C LEU A 11 -4.70 -14.46 -8.66
N PRO A 12 -4.56 -15.02 -9.88
CA PRO A 12 -5.62 -14.97 -10.87
C PRO A 12 -6.94 -15.50 -10.31
N GLY A 13 -8.02 -14.74 -10.50
CA GLY A 13 -9.34 -15.07 -9.94
C GLY A 13 -9.60 -14.51 -8.57
N HIS A 14 -8.59 -13.97 -7.89
CA HIS A 14 -8.71 -13.37 -6.55
C HIS A 14 -8.89 -11.85 -6.57
N GLU A 15 -9.00 -11.24 -7.74
CA GLU A 15 -8.98 -9.77 -7.85
C GLU A 15 -10.11 -9.11 -7.07
N ASP A 16 -11.34 -9.61 -7.21
CA ASP A 16 -12.48 -9.04 -6.50
C ASP A 16 -12.40 -9.33 -4.99
N ALA A 17 -11.96 -10.52 -4.62
CA ALA A 17 -11.76 -10.88 -3.21
C ALA A 17 -10.67 -10.00 -2.57
N PHE A 18 -9.59 -9.72 -3.31
CA PHE A 18 -8.53 -8.83 -2.84
C PHE A 18 -9.07 -7.40 -2.64
N ALA A 19 -9.85 -6.89 -3.59
CA ALA A 19 -10.45 -5.56 -3.48
C ALA A 19 -11.34 -5.45 -2.24
N ALA A 20 -12.15 -6.48 -1.95
CA ALA A 20 -12.98 -6.54 -0.75
C ALA A 20 -12.12 -6.62 0.52
N ALA A 21 -11.06 -7.42 0.51
CA ALA A 21 -10.12 -7.54 1.63
C ALA A 21 -9.41 -6.20 1.90
N TYR A 22 -9.00 -5.50 0.85
CA TYR A 22 -8.43 -4.17 0.98
C TYR A 22 -9.42 -3.19 1.62
N ALA A 23 -10.67 -3.19 1.18
CA ALA A 23 -11.68 -2.30 1.77
C ALA A 23 -11.82 -2.52 3.27
N ALA A 24 -11.78 -3.79 3.72
CA ALA A 24 -11.81 -4.13 5.14
C ALA A 24 -10.51 -3.72 5.87
N ALA A 25 -9.36 -3.81 5.18
CA ALA A 25 -8.06 -3.51 5.76
C ALA A 25 -7.71 -2.02 5.75
N HIS A 26 -8.36 -1.22 4.90
CA HIS A 26 -8.04 0.20 4.72
C HIS A 26 -7.98 0.98 6.05
N PRO A 27 -8.97 0.86 6.97
CA PRO A 27 -8.91 1.60 8.23
C PRO A 27 -7.69 1.25 9.09
N VAL A 28 -7.16 0.05 8.95
CA VAL A 28 -6.01 -0.41 9.74
C VAL A 28 -4.76 0.39 9.39
N ILE A 29 -4.49 0.57 8.09
CA ILE A 29 -3.35 1.36 7.66
C ILE A 29 -3.65 2.86 7.72
N ALA A 30 -4.83 3.29 7.33
CA ALA A 30 -5.20 4.69 7.30
C ALA A 30 -5.22 5.34 8.69
N GLY A 31 -5.52 4.55 9.72
CA GLY A 31 -5.51 5.02 11.12
C GLY A 31 -4.13 5.06 11.76
N THR A 32 -3.07 4.71 11.04
CA THR A 32 -1.71 4.69 11.60
C THR A 32 -1.18 6.12 11.77
N PRO A 33 -0.59 6.45 12.94
CA PRO A 33 0.05 7.76 13.11
C PRO A 33 1.12 7.99 12.05
N GLY A 34 1.06 9.14 11.39
CA GLY A 34 1.97 9.49 10.29
C GLY A 34 1.50 9.06 8.91
N CYS A 35 0.41 8.32 8.80
CA CYS A 35 -0.21 8.01 7.52
C CYS A 35 -1.09 9.18 7.09
N ARG A 36 -0.81 9.75 5.92
CA ARG A 36 -1.53 10.91 5.38
C ARG A 36 -2.62 10.54 4.40
N SER A 37 -2.37 9.55 3.56
CA SER A 37 -3.33 9.10 2.56
C SER A 37 -3.03 7.67 2.14
N VAL A 38 -4.07 6.96 1.74
CA VAL A 38 -3.97 5.57 1.28
C VAL A 38 -4.90 5.40 0.10
N ARG A 39 -4.40 4.84 -0.98
CA ARG A 39 -5.28 4.35 -2.04
C ARG A 39 -4.68 3.15 -2.75
N MET A 40 -5.55 2.29 -3.22
CA MET A 40 -5.19 1.12 -4.01
C MET A 40 -5.63 1.36 -5.44
N THR A 41 -4.74 1.03 -6.38
CA THR A 41 -5.04 1.14 -7.82
C THR A 41 -4.92 -0.24 -8.44
N ARG A 42 -5.61 -0.45 -9.55
CA ARG A 42 -5.59 -1.71 -10.28
C ARG A 42 -5.05 -1.47 -11.68
N GLY A 43 -4.21 -2.37 -12.15
CA GLY A 43 -3.66 -2.28 -13.50
C GLY A 43 -4.75 -2.37 -14.56
N VAL A 44 -4.69 -1.48 -15.54
CA VAL A 44 -5.60 -1.53 -16.71
C VAL A 44 -5.15 -2.61 -17.67
N GLU A 45 -3.86 -2.62 -18.00
CA GLU A 45 -3.26 -3.63 -18.89
C GLU A 45 -3.08 -4.98 -18.22
N SER A 46 -2.85 -4.97 -16.90
CA SER A 46 -2.62 -6.16 -16.09
C SER A 46 -3.60 -6.18 -14.92
N PRO A 47 -4.82 -6.70 -15.11
CA PRO A 47 -5.88 -6.59 -14.09
C PRO A 47 -5.63 -7.33 -12.78
N SER A 48 -4.65 -8.25 -12.75
CA SER A 48 -4.24 -8.93 -11.52
C SER A 48 -3.14 -8.20 -10.77
N ARG A 49 -2.64 -7.08 -11.32
CA ARG A 49 -1.62 -6.26 -10.70
C ARG A 49 -2.25 -5.03 -10.08
N PHE A 50 -1.89 -4.80 -8.81
CA PHE A 50 -2.36 -3.64 -8.04
C PHE A 50 -1.17 -2.83 -7.57
N VAL A 51 -1.37 -1.54 -7.39
CA VAL A 51 -0.37 -0.66 -6.82
C VAL A 51 -1.01 0.08 -5.65
N LEU A 52 -0.41 -0.12 -4.47
CA LEU A 52 -0.77 0.61 -3.26
C LEU A 52 0.07 1.88 -3.19
N LEU A 53 -0.59 3.00 -2.96
CA LEU A 53 0.04 4.31 -2.83
C LEU A 53 -0.31 4.88 -1.46
N VAL A 54 0.71 5.07 -0.62
CA VAL A 54 0.52 5.59 0.74
C VAL A 54 1.47 6.77 0.97
N GLU A 55 0.91 7.88 1.41
CA GLU A 55 1.72 9.02 1.83
C GLU A 55 1.98 8.92 3.33
N TRP A 56 3.26 8.98 3.70
CA TRP A 56 3.72 8.93 5.08
C TRP A 56 4.47 10.22 5.44
N ASP A 57 4.42 10.61 6.72
CA ASP A 57 5.24 11.73 7.20
C ASP A 57 6.73 11.49 6.95
N SER A 58 7.16 10.23 7.11
CA SER A 58 8.55 9.81 6.94
C SER A 58 8.62 8.29 6.72
N VAL A 59 9.78 7.78 6.31
CA VAL A 59 10.03 6.33 6.26
C VAL A 59 9.90 5.73 7.66
N GLU A 60 10.38 6.42 8.69
CA GLU A 60 10.30 5.96 10.09
C GLU A 60 8.85 5.82 10.56
N ALA A 61 7.96 6.71 10.13
CA ALA A 61 6.54 6.60 10.48
C ALA A 61 5.95 5.29 9.92
N HIS A 62 6.27 4.95 8.67
CA HIS A 62 5.86 3.69 8.08
C HIS A 62 6.46 2.50 8.84
N ASP A 63 7.77 2.53 9.08
CA ASP A 63 8.47 1.40 9.71
C ASP A 63 8.06 1.22 11.17
N ARG A 64 8.05 2.29 11.97
CA ARG A 64 7.83 2.19 13.41
C ARG A 64 6.36 2.12 13.80
N ASN A 65 5.53 2.94 13.15
CA ASN A 65 4.12 3.05 13.55
C ASN A 65 3.25 2.00 12.88
N PHE A 66 3.69 1.44 11.76
CA PHE A 66 2.94 0.45 11.03
C PHE A 66 3.64 -0.90 10.98
N ARG A 67 4.80 -1.01 10.30
CA ARG A 67 5.46 -2.31 10.06
C ARG A 67 5.88 -3.01 11.34
N ALA A 68 6.27 -2.27 12.36
CA ALA A 68 6.67 -2.82 13.67
C ALA A 68 5.49 -2.95 14.64
N SER A 69 4.25 -2.79 14.19
CA SER A 69 3.07 -2.79 15.05
C SER A 69 2.12 -3.93 14.74
N ASP A 70 1.14 -4.16 15.65
CA ASP A 70 0.07 -5.11 15.44
C ASP A 70 -0.83 -4.75 14.24
N ARG A 71 -0.85 -3.48 13.84
CA ARG A 71 -1.58 -3.04 12.66
C ARG A 71 -1.07 -3.74 11.40
N PHE A 72 0.25 -3.92 11.29
CA PHE A 72 0.84 -4.61 10.14
C PHE A 72 0.46 -6.08 10.10
N VAL A 73 0.46 -6.74 11.25
CA VAL A 73 0.02 -8.13 11.37
C VAL A 73 -1.43 -8.27 10.89
N ARG A 74 -2.30 -7.38 11.36
CA ARG A 74 -3.71 -7.38 10.97
C ARG A 74 -3.89 -7.09 9.47
N TRP A 75 -3.16 -6.11 8.96
CA TRP A 75 -3.15 -5.76 7.54
C TRP A 75 -2.79 -6.98 6.68
N ARG A 76 -1.70 -7.66 7.04
CA ARG A 76 -1.24 -8.84 6.32
C ARG A 76 -2.21 -10.00 6.41
N GLU A 77 -2.80 -10.25 7.55
CA GLU A 77 -3.81 -11.30 7.71
C GLU A 77 -4.96 -11.11 6.72
N LEU A 78 -5.36 -9.88 6.50
CA LEU A 78 -6.48 -9.58 5.61
C LEU A 78 -6.11 -9.69 4.13
N ILE A 79 -4.95 -9.21 3.71
CA ILE A 79 -4.65 -9.07 2.28
C ILE A 79 -3.68 -10.12 1.74
N SER A 80 -2.75 -10.63 2.55
CA SER A 80 -1.70 -11.52 2.05
C SER A 80 -2.20 -12.86 1.49
N PRO A 81 -3.34 -13.41 1.92
CA PRO A 81 -3.84 -14.65 1.30
C PRO A 81 -4.10 -14.56 -0.21
N HIS A 82 -4.21 -13.34 -0.74
CA HIS A 82 -4.49 -13.10 -2.15
C HIS A 82 -3.23 -12.84 -2.98
N PHE A 83 -2.06 -12.78 -2.35
CA PHE A 83 -0.81 -12.48 -3.06
C PHE A 83 -0.31 -13.68 -3.88
N ALA A 84 0.08 -13.41 -5.13
CA ALA A 84 0.75 -14.41 -5.96
C ALA A 84 2.23 -14.55 -5.57
N LYS A 85 2.82 -13.47 -5.03
CA LYS A 85 4.21 -13.40 -4.57
C LYS A 85 4.35 -12.25 -3.59
N PRO A 86 5.46 -12.17 -2.84
CA PRO A 86 5.69 -11.02 -1.94
C PRO A 86 5.65 -9.70 -2.70
N PRO A 87 4.96 -8.68 -2.17
CA PRO A 87 4.94 -7.36 -2.79
C PRO A 87 6.32 -6.71 -2.83
N LEU A 88 6.56 -5.92 -3.87
CA LEU A 88 7.73 -5.06 -3.95
C LEU A 88 7.34 -3.69 -3.37
N VAL A 89 8.01 -3.29 -2.29
CA VAL A 89 7.70 -2.04 -1.58
C VAL A 89 8.92 -1.13 -1.61
N GLU A 90 8.72 0.09 -2.07
CA GLU A 90 9.76 1.12 -2.10
C GLU A 90 9.18 2.46 -1.68
N HIS A 91 10.05 3.36 -1.21
CA HIS A 91 9.67 4.72 -0.86
C HIS A 91 10.25 5.70 -1.87
N PHE A 92 9.49 6.75 -2.16
CA PHE A 92 9.85 7.75 -3.14
C PHE A 92 9.63 9.14 -2.58
N THR A 93 10.43 10.09 -3.03
CA THR A 93 10.23 11.51 -2.77
C THR A 93 10.01 12.21 -4.10
N ASP A 94 9.32 13.35 -4.06
CA ASP A 94 9.12 14.13 -5.27
C ASP A 94 10.46 14.64 -5.82
N VAL A 95 10.59 14.60 -7.13
CA VAL A 95 11.68 15.30 -7.80
C VAL A 95 11.13 16.68 -8.16
N PRO A 96 11.77 17.76 -7.70
CA PRO A 96 11.31 19.11 -8.06
C PRO A 96 11.23 19.25 -9.57
N SER A 97 10.14 19.86 -10.04
CA SER A 97 9.95 20.05 -11.48
C SER A 97 10.95 21.03 -12.10
N GLY A 98 11.67 21.76 -11.24
CA GLY A 98 12.61 22.78 -11.71
C GLY A 98 11.92 23.97 -12.36
N HIS A 99 10.62 24.03 -12.24
CA HIS A 99 9.81 25.07 -12.87
C HIS A 99 8.61 25.36 -11.99
N SER A 100 8.50 26.59 -11.59
CA SER A 100 7.47 27.04 -10.66
C SER A 100 6.16 27.39 -11.34
N GLY A 101 6.11 27.24 -12.62
CA GLY A 101 4.94 27.59 -13.41
C GLY A 101 3.80 26.66 -13.24
#